data_4f65471ae7455a5c0c3b7cb3cb92e400
#
_entry.id   4f65471ae7455a5c0c3b7cb3cb92e400
#
_cell.length_a   1.000
_cell.length_b   1.000
_cell.length_c   1.000
_cell.angle_alpha   90.00
_cell.angle_beta   90.00
_cell.angle_gamma   90.00
#
_symmetry.space_group_name_H-M   'P 1'
#
loop_
_entity.id
_entity.type
_entity.pdbx_description
1 polymer ?
#
loop_
_entity_poly.entity_id
_entity_poly.type
_entity_poly.pdbx_seq_one_letter_code
_entity_poly.pdbx_strand_id
1 'polypeptide(L)'
;GQHHDASTGAVMPPVYQTSTFVQTSPGQPLNPDYEYSRAANPTRTALENALASIENGTRGLAFSSGLAATDCVLRSFKAGDEIIAMDDLYGGTYRMFTRIYKDSGIKFQFVDINDLETFQSLINENTKLVWVETPTNPLMKLADIAAIAQITKANNILFAVDNTFAT
;
A
#
# COMPACT_ATOMS: atom_id res chain seq x y z
N GLY A 1 -16.53 -6.63 -10.78
CA GLY A 1 -17.36 -6.68 -9.56
C GLY A 1 -17.21 -8.02 -8.83
N GLN A 2 -17.91 -8.17 -7.72
CA GLN A 2 -17.92 -9.42 -6.97
C GLN A 2 -18.97 -10.38 -7.56
N HIS A 3 -18.67 -11.66 -7.55
CA HIS A 3 -19.63 -12.71 -7.93
C HIS A 3 -20.52 -13.06 -6.71
N HIS A 4 -21.75 -13.47 -6.99
CA HIS A 4 -22.63 -14.04 -5.95
C HIS A 4 -22.05 -15.34 -5.39
N ASP A 5 -22.44 -15.71 -4.17
CA ASP A 5 -22.04 -16.99 -3.58
C ASP A 5 -22.65 -18.17 -4.38
N ALA A 6 -21.78 -19.06 -4.86
CA ALA A 6 -22.21 -20.15 -5.73
C ALA A 6 -23.04 -21.21 -5.01
N SER A 7 -22.96 -21.34 -3.69
CA SER A 7 -23.67 -22.36 -2.92
C SER A 7 -25.07 -21.92 -2.51
N THR A 8 -25.27 -20.63 -2.26
CA THR A 8 -26.54 -20.09 -1.76
C THR A 8 -27.21 -19.11 -2.70
N GLY A 9 -26.48 -18.59 -3.71
CA GLY A 9 -26.94 -17.49 -4.56
C GLY A 9 -26.96 -16.11 -3.87
N ALA A 10 -26.35 -15.98 -2.68
CA ALA A 10 -26.30 -14.73 -1.96
C ALA A 10 -25.55 -13.67 -2.77
N VAL A 11 -26.14 -12.47 -2.92
CA VAL A 11 -25.55 -11.37 -3.70
C VAL A 11 -24.37 -10.76 -2.95
N MET A 12 -24.47 -10.66 -1.62
CA MET A 12 -23.38 -10.16 -0.77
C MET A 12 -22.43 -11.31 -0.41
N PRO A 13 -21.10 -11.10 -0.46
CA PRO A 13 -20.14 -12.11 -0.05
C PRO A 13 -20.37 -12.54 1.40
N PRO A 14 -20.42 -13.85 1.69
CA PRO A 14 -20.52 -14.34 3.07
C PRO A 14 -19.33 -13.90 3.93
N VAL A 15 -19.57 -13.73 5.24
CA VAL A 15 -18.51 -13.48 6.22
C VAL A 15 -18.02 -14.82 6.77
N TYR A 16 -16.82 -15.23 6.38
CA TYR A 16 -16.21 -16.49 6.81
C TYR A 16 -15.43 -16.29 8.12
N GLN A 17 -16.08 -16.54 9.24
CA GLN A 17 -15.49 -16.48 10.59
C GLN A 17 -14.83 -17.82 10.94
N THR A 18 -13.79 -18.18 10.22
CA THR A 18 -13.04 -19.43 10.40
C THR A 18 -11.55 -19.18 10.47
N SER A 19 -10.80 -20.07 11.09
CA SER A 19 -9.33 -20.04 11.09
C SER A 19 -8.74 -21.07 10.12
N THR A 20 -9.30 -22.28 10.08
CA THR A 20 -8.81 -23.43 9.29
C THR A 20 -9.84 -23.88 8.28
N PHE A 21 -9.37 -24.47 7.19
CA PHE A 21 -10.21 -25.04 6.14
C PHE A 21 -9.94 -26.54 6.04
N VAL A 22 -10.93 -27.30 5.51
CA VAL A 22 -10.84 -28.75 5.39
C VAL A 22 -9.75 -29.15 4.41
N GLN A 23 -9.00 -30.18 4.78
CA GLN A 23 -8.07 -30.87 3.89
C GLN A 23 -8.61 -32.26 3.56
N THR A 24 -8.47 -32.69 2.32
CA THR A 24 -8.85 -34.06 1.86
C THR A 24 -7.86 -35.10 2.38
N SER A 25 -6.60 -34.71 2.58
CA SER A 25 -5.53 -35.46 3.22
C SER A 25 -4.45 -34.46 3.72
N PRO A 26 -3.48 -34.85 4.54
CA PRO A 26 -2.43 -33.95 5.00
C PRO A 26 -1.71 -33.23 3.84
N GLY A 27 -1.72 -31.89 3.89
CA GLY A 27 -1.13 -31.03 2.85
C GLY A 27 -1.94 -30.93 1.55
N GLN A 28 -3.19 -31.43 1.53
CA GLN A 28 -4.09 -31.36 0.37
C GLN A 28 -5.38 -30.61 0.72
N PRO A 29 -5.40 -29.27 0.66
CA PRO A 29 -6.60 -28.51 0.95
C PRO A 29 -7.72 -28.83 -0.05
N LEU A 30 -8.97 -28.84 0.41
CA LEU A 30 -10.15 -29.04 -0.45
C LEU A 30 -10.25 -27.92 -1.51
N ASN A 31 -9.93 -26.69 -1.11
CA ASN A 31 -9.77 -25.56 -2.03
C ASN A 31 -8.31 -25.09 -1.95
N PRO A 32 -7.54 -25.10 -3.06
CA PRO A 32 -6.12 -24.77 -3.05
C PRO A 32 -5.82 -23.33 -2.62
N ASP A 33 -6.81 -22.41 -2.72
CA ASP A 33 -6.64 -21.01 -2.34
C ASP A 33 -6.82 -20.79 -0.83
N TYR A 34 -7.40 -21.74 -0.09
CA TYR A 34 -7.77 -21.57 1.31
C TYR A 34 -7.33 -22.73 2.18
N GLU A 35 -6.32 -22.51 2.99
CA GLU A 35 -5.84 -23.45 3.99
C GLU A 35 -6.01 -22.90 5.40
N TYR A 36 -5.62 -21.64 5.59
CA TYR A 36 -5.69 -20.96 6.88
C TYR A 36 -5.96 -19.46 6.69
N SER A 37 -6.88 -18.89 7.49
CA SER A 37 -7.37 -17.51 7.31
C SER A 37 -6.29 -16.43 7.42
N ARG A 38 -5.18 -16.67 8.13
CA ARG A 38 -4.05 -15.74 8.16
C ARG A 38 -3.40 -15.63 6.77
N ALA A 39 -3.30 -16.72 6.05
CA ALA A 39 -2.76 -16.72 4.68
C ALA A 39 -3.80 -16.18 3.69
N ALA A 40 -5.00 -16.79 3.64
CA ALA A 40 -6.09 -16.38 2.77
C ALA A 40 -7.46 -16.68 3.41
N ASN A 41 -8.43 -15.78 3.21
CA ASN A 41 -9.80 -15.93 3.68
C ASN A 41 -10.75 -15.39 2.60
N PRO A 42 -11.83 -16.09 2.25
CA PRO A 42 -12.73 -15.67 1.16
C PRO A 42 -13.29 -14.25 1.33
N THR A 43 -13.62 -13.84 2.56
CA THR A 43 -14.12 -12.50 2.85
C THR A 43 -13.07 -11.44 2.56
N ARG A 44 -11.81 -11.66 3.01
CA ARG A 44 -10.71 -10.74 2.74
C ARG A 44 -10.35 -10.73 1.24
N THR A 45 -10.31 -11.88 0.60
CA THR A 45 -10.07 -12.00 -0.84
C THR A 45 -11.11 -11.23 -1.67
N ALA A 46 -12.39 -11.28 -1.27
CA ALA A 46 -13.43 -10.50 -1.93
C ALA A 46 -13.18 -8.99 -1.83
N LEU A 47 -12.78 -8.48 -0.65
CA LEU A 47 -12.40 -7.08 -0.47
C LEU A 47 -11.18 -6.71 -1.32
N GLU A 48 -10.12 -7.51 -1.25
CA GLU A 48 -8.86 -7.25 -1.98
C GLU A 48 -9.09 -7.21 -3.49
N ASN A 49 -9.88 -8.13 -4.03
CA ASN A 49 -10.24 -8.14 -5.45
C ASN A 49 -11.12 -6.93 -5.84
N ALA A 50 -12.06 -6.54 -5.00
CA ALA A 50 -12.90 -5.38 -5.26
C ALA A 50 -12.06 -4.09 -5.32
N LEU A 51 -11.16 -3.88 -4.34
CA LEU A 51 -10.26 -2.73 -4.31
C LEU A 51 -9.33 -2.70 -5.54
N ALA A 52 -8.71 -3.83 -5.88
CA ALA A 52 -7.89 -3.92 -7.09
C ALA A 52 -8.68 -3.55 -8.34
N SER A 53 -9.94 -3.99 -8.45
CA SER A 53 -10.80 -3.71 -9.60
C SER A 53 -11.16 -2.23 -9.74
N ILE A 54 -11.50 -1.56 -8.66
CA ILE A 54 -11.89 -0.12 -8.72
C ILE A 54 -10.69 0.80 -8.91
N GLU A 55 -9.51 0.40 -8.44
CA GLU A 55 -8.26 1.16 -8.59
C GLU A 55 -7.47 0.78 -9.86
N ASN A 56 -8.02 -0.08 -10.74
CA ASN A 56 -7.30 -0.64 -11.89
C ASN A 56 -5.94 -1.26 -11.52
N GLY A 57 -5.83 -1.75 -10.29
CA GLY A 57 -4.63 -2.39 -9.76
C GLY A 57 -4.54 -3.86 -10.18
N THR A 58 -3.33 -4.37 -10.21
CA THR A 58 -3.08 -5.81 -10.48
C THR A 58 -3.40 -6.68 -9.27
N ARG A 59 -3.35 -6.11 -8.06
CA ARG A 59 -3.60 -6.82 -6.80
C ARG A 59 -4.01 -5.85 -5.70
N GLY A 60 -4.95 -6.24 -4.85
CA GLY A 60 -5.28 -5.61 -3.59
C GLY A 60 -4.69 -6.38 -2.41
N LEU A 61 -4.30 -5.68 -1.35
CA LEU A 61 -3.83 -6.26 -0.10
C LEU A 61 -4.48 -5.51 1.06
N ALA A 62 -5.20 -6.24 1.93
CA ALA A 62 -5.86 -5.64 3.09
C ALA A 62 -5.00 -5.76 4.35
N PHE A 63 -4.89 -4.67 5.08
CA PHE A 63 -4.16 -4.56 6.34
C PHE A 63 -5.09 -4.11 7.47
N SER A 64 -4.66 -4.32 8.73
CA SER A 64 -5.42 -3.92 9.91
C SER A 64 -5.45 -2.39 10.13
N SER A 65 -4.56 -1.65 9.48
CA SER A 65 -4.50 -0.18 9.50
C SER A 65 -3.67 0.35 8.34
N GLY A 66 -3.82 1.65 8.02
CA GLY A 66 -2.96 2.34 7.04
C GLY A 66 -1.48 2.28 7.43
N LEU A 67 -1.16 2.47 8.73
CA LEU A 67 0.23 2.35 9.19
C LEU A 67 0.79 0.93 9.03
N ALA A 68 -0.04 -0.11 9.14
CA ALA A 68 0.40 -1.47 8.84
C ALA A 68 0.71 -1.67 7.35
N ALA A 69 -0.04 -1.03 6.47
CA ALA A 69 0.26 -1.00 5.03
C ALA A 69 1.55 -0.23 4.75
N THR A 70 1.71 0.94 5.35
CA THR A 70 2.94 1.76 5.26
C THR A 70 4.17 0.98 5.73
N ASP A 71 4.09 0.32 6.89
CA ASP A 71 5.18 -0.53 7.42
C ASP A 71 5.56 -1.65 6.44
N CYS A 72 4.56 -2.28 5.84
CA CYS A 72 4.79 -3.33 4.84
C CYS A 72 5.56 -2.81 3.62
N VAL A 73 5.22 -1.63 3.12
CA VAL A 73 5.96 -0.98 2.02
C VAL A 73 7.39 -0.69 2.42
N LEU A 74 7.60 -0.08 3.60
CA LEU A 74 8.93 0.31 4.08
C LEU A 74 9.87 -0.86 4.32
N ARG A 75 9.35 -2.04 4.67
CA ARG A 75 10.14 -3.28 4.83
C ARG A 75 10.78 -3.79 3.54
N SER A 76 10.39 -3.24 2.39
CA SER A 76 11.02 -3.55 1.10
C SER A 76 12.35 -2.82 0.88
N PHE A 77 12.70 -1.87 1.76
CA PHE A 77 13.90 -1.06 1.66
C PHE A 77 14.93 -1.43 2.74
N LYS A 78 16.19 -1.08 2.49
CA LYS A 78 17.34 -1.41 3.35
C LYS A 78 18.16 -0.17 3.72
N ALA A 79 19.07 -0.34 4.65
CA ALA A 79 20.01 0.72 5.00
C ALA A 79 20.76 1.25 3.77
N GLY A 80 20.84 2.57 3.65
CA GLY A 80 21.41 3.29 2.51
C GLY A 80 20.39 3.70 1.46
N ASP A 81 19.22 3.05 1.37
CA ASP A 81 18.15 3.49 0.48
C ASP A 81 17.59 4.85 0.96
N GLU A 82 17.11 5.64 0.02
CA GLU A 82 16.55 6.94 0.27
C GLU A 82 15.09 7.01 -0.22
N ILE A 83 14.27 7.66 0.60
CA ILE A 83 12.85 7.91 0.35
C ILE A 83 12.62 9.41 0.34
N ILE A 84 12.09 9.93 -0.77
CA ILE A 84 11.62 11.31 -0.85
C ILE A 84 10.14 11.31 -0.50
N ALA A 85 9.76 12.08 0.50
CA ALA A 85 8.39 12.17 0.98
C ALA A 85 7.88 13.60 0.91
N MET A 86 6.57 13.75 0.72
CA MET A 86 5.92 15.05 0.81
C MET A 86 6.11 15.67 2.19
N ASP A 87 6.21 17.00 2.28
CA ASP A 87 6.48 17.75 3.52
C ASP A 87 5.31 17.77 4.50
N ASP A 88 4.07 17.62 3.99
CA ASP A 88 2.86 17.53 4.79
C ASP A 88 2.31 16.09 4.75
N LEU A 89 2.37 15.38 5.86
CA LEU A 89 2.01 13.98 6.01
C LEU A 89 1.19 13.75 7.28
N TYR A 90 0.37 12.72 7.26
CA TYR A 90 -0.22 12.19 8.48
C TYR A 90 0.84 11.98 9.55
N GLY A 91 0.60 12.52 10.76
CA GLY A 91 1.57 12.49 11.85
C GLY A 91 2.04 11.09 12.26
N GLY A 92 1.23 10.03 12.00
CA GLY A 92 1.62 8.64 12.19
C GLY A 92 2.72 8.20 11.21
N THR A 93 2.54 8.51 9.93
CA THR A 93 3.51 8.23 8.86
C THR A 93 4.82 8.99 9.11
N TYR A 94 4.73 10.29 9.43
CA TYR A 94 5.91 11.09 9.76
C TYR A 94 6.69 10.51 10.96
N ARG A 95 5.99 10.11 12.03
CA ARG A 95 6.65 9.48 13.19
C ARG A 95 7.29 8.15 12.83
N MET A 96 6.63 7.33 12.00
CA MET A 96 7.18 6.07 11.51
C MET A 96 8.49 6.30 10.76
N PHE A 97 8.53 7.25 9.84
CA PHE A 97 9.72 7.60 9.06
C PHE A 97 10.86 8.11 9.94
N THR A 98 10.55 9.08 10.81
CA THR A 98 11.57 9.83 11.54
C THR A 98 12.05 9.20 12.85
N ARG A 99 11.28 8.26 13.42
CA ARG A 99 11.60 7.65 14.73
C ARG A 99 11.79 6.14 14.68
N ILE A 100 11.22 5.44 13.71
CA ILE A 100 11.33 3.99 13.61
C ILE A 100 12.32 3.63 12.49
N TYR A 101 12.03 4.06 11.27
CA TYR A 101 12.84 3.67 10.12
C TYR A 101 14.14 4.46 9.94
N LYS A 102 14.27 5.63 10.57
CA LYS A 102 15.54 6.37 10.64
C LYS A 102 16.67 5.50 11.22
N ASP A 103 16.37 4.75 12.27
CA ASP A 103 17.36 3.92 12.95
C ASP A 103 17.70 2.63 12.16
N SER A 104 16.90 2.27 11.15
CA SER A 104 17.21 1.18 10.23
C SER A 104 18.18 1.57 9.12
N GLY A 105 18.61 2.83 9.09
CA GLY A 105 19.57 3.37 8.11
C GLY A 105 18.94 3.80 6.79
N ILE A 106 17.61 3.82 6.67
CA ILE A 106 16.88 4.42 5.55
C ILE A 106 16.92 5.95 5.73
N LYS A 107 17.19 6.67 4.66
CA LYS A 107 17.20 8.12 4.64
C LYS A 107 15.85 8.65 4.15
N PHE A 108 15.38 9.71 4.79
CA PHE A 108 14.14 10.38 4.40
C PHE A 108 14.43 11.86 4.12
N GLN A 109 13.97 12.33 2.96
CA GLN A 109 13.97 13.73 2.58
C GLN A 109 12.52 14.20 2.45
N PHE A 110 12.19 15.33 3.07
CA PHE A 110 10.85 15.92 3.02
C PHE A 110 10.89 17.17 2.16
N VAL A 111 9.98 17.28 1.20
CA VAL A 111 9.94 18.36 0.22
C VAL A 111 8.52 18.73 -0.15
N ASP A 112 8.26 19.97 -0.50
CA ASP A 112 7.01 20.32 -1.20
C ASP A 112 7.07 19.69 -2.60
N ILE A 113 6.36 18.58 -2.75
CA ILE A 113 6.39 17.77 -3.97
C ILE A 113 5.80 18.52 -5.19
N ASN A 114 5.08 19.63 -4.97
CA ASN A 114 4.54 20.47 -6.03
C ASN A 114 5.59 21.42 -6.63
N ASP A 115 6.68 21.66 -5.91
CA ASP A 115 7.90 22.24 -6.47
C ASP A 115 8.69 21.15 -7.19
N LEU A 116 8.28 20.88 -8.44
CA LEU A 116 8.84 19.80 -9.25
C LEU A 116 10.34 19.98 -9.52
N GLU A 117 10.84 21.20 -9.58
CA GLU A 117 12.26 21.50 -9.80
C GLU A 117 13.08 21.07 -8.57
N THR A 118 12.68 21.55 -7.39
CA THR A 118 13.31 21.12 -6.14
C THR A 118 13.21 19.63 -5.93
N PHE A 119 12.03 19.04 -6.14
CA PHE A 119 11.82 17.59 -6.03
C PHE A 119 12.79 16.80 -6.94
N GLN A 120 12.90 17.18 -8.22
CA GLN A 120 13.78 16.48 -9.15
C GLN A 120 15.26 16.61 -8.78
N SER A 121 15.66 17.75 -8.23
CA SER A 121 17.04 17.99 -7.78
C SER A 121 17.49 17.10 -6.63
N LEU A 122 16.55 16.55 -5.86
CA LEU A 122 16.82 15.64 -4.73
C LEU A 122 17.03 14.18 -5.19
N ILE A 123 16.60 13.84 -6.40
CA ILE A 123 16.70 12.47 -6.91
C ILE A 123 18.18 12.11 -7.14
N ASN A 124 18.58 10.98 -6.57
CA ASN A 124 19.94 10.44 -6.74
C ASN A 124 19.90 8.90 -6.84
N GLU A 125 21.04 8.25 -6.98
CA GLU A 125 21.17 6.80 -7.17
C GLU A 125 20.60 5.96 -6.03
N ASN A 126 20.51 6.53 -4.82
CA ASN A 126 19.98 5.88 -3.63
C ASN A 126 18.47 6.08 -3.48
N THR A 127 17.86 6.97 -4.23
CA THR A 127 16.41 7.22 -4.19
C THR A 127 15.66 6.01 -4.75
N LYS A 128 14.85 5.35 -3.91
CA LYS A 128 14.13 4.12 -4.24
C LYS A 128 12.61 4.28 -4.19
N LEU A 129 12.11 5.25 -3.42
CA LEU A 129 10.69 5.51 -3.27
C LEU A 129 10.42 7.00 -3.22
N VAL A 130 9.35 7.42 -3.88
CA VAL A 130 8.66 8.68 -3.64
C VAL A 130 7.34 8.39 -2.95
N TRP A 131 7.12 9.00 -1.78
CA TRP A 131 5.91 8.85 -0.98
C TRP A 131 5.12 10.16 -0.99
N VAL A 132 3.91 10.11 -1.49
CA VAL A 132 2.98 11.26 -1.55
C VAL A 132 1.71 10.94 -0.80
N GLU A 133 1.21 11.87 -0.03
CA GLU A 133 -0.13 11.86 0.54
C GLU A 133 -0.97 12.94 -0.17
N THR A 134 -2.12 12.58 -0.68
CA THR A 134 -2.97 13.57 -1.36
C THR A 134 -4.44 13.16 -1.37
N PRO A 135 -5.36 14.00 -0.86
CA PRO A 135 -5.12 15.24 -0.10
C PRO A 135 -4.35 14.97 1.20
N THR A 136 -3.48 15.90 1.62
CA THR A 136 -2.67 15.73 2.82
C THR A 136 -3.44 15.91 4.12
N ASN A 137 -2.92 15.38 5.23
CA ASN A 137 -3.41 15.63 6.58
C ASN A 137 -2.29 16.29 7.40
N PRO A 138 -2.45 17.54 7.92
CA PRO A 138 -3.72 18.25 8.06
C PRO A 138 -4.01 19.37 7.04
N LEU A 139 -3.06 19.73 6.17
CA LEU A 139 -3.18 20.96 5.38
C LEU A 139 -4.01 20.83 4.10
N MET A 140 -4.47 19.61 3.76
CA MET A 140 -5.27 19.34 2.55
C MET A 140 -4.59 19.79 1.25
N LYS A 141 -3.25 19.75 1.19
CA LYS A 141 -2.51 20.00 -0.04
C LYS A 141 -2.85 18.93 -1.09
N LEU A 142 -2.90 19.33 -2.33
CA LEU A 142 -3.07 18.41 -3.47
C LEU A 142 -1.73 18.24 -4.19
N ALA A 143 -1.48 17.04 -4.70
CA ALA A 143 -0.31 16.75 -5.51
C ALA A 143 -0.73 16.35 -6.94
N ASP A 144 0.04 16.78 -7.93
CA ASP A 144 -0.12 16.31 -9.32
C ASP A 144 0.49 14.91 -9.46
N ILE A 145 -0.34 13.90 -9.18
CA ILE A 145 0.05 12.48 -9.25
C ILE A 145 0.62 12.14 -10.64
N ALA A 146 0.04 12.69 -11.71
CA ALA A 146 0.46 12.35 -13.07
C ALA A 146 1.87 12.91 -13.38
N ALA A 147 2.14 14.15 -13.00
CA ALA A 147 3.45 14.76 -13.18
C ALA A 147 4.53 14.03 -12.37
N ILE A 148 4.24 13.71 -11.10
CA ILE A 148 5.15 12.99 -10.22
C ILE A 148 5.41 11.57 -10.76
N ALA A 149 4.37 10.87 -11.22
CA ALA A 149 4.49 9.54 -11.81
C ALA A 149 5.38 9.51 -13.07
N GLN A 150 5.34 10.56 -13.89
CA GLN A 150 6.23 10.68 -15.06
C GLN A 150 7.70 10.78 -14.61
N ILE A 151 7.98 11.59 -13.60
CA ILE A 151 9.34 11.78 -13.07
C ILE A 151 9.86 10.48 -12.43
N THR A 152 9.08 9.85 -11.57
CA THR A 152 9.48 8.61 -10.88
C THR A 152 9.71 7.47 -11.87
N LYS A 153 8.84 7.34 -12.88
CA LYS A 153 8.97 6.34 -13.94
C LYS A 153 10.22 6.56 -14.78
N ALA A 154 10.54 7.81 -15.15
CA ALA A 154 11.74 8.15 -15.92
C ALA A 154 13.03 7.80 -15.17
N ASN A 155 13.01 7.82 -13.84
CA ASN A 155 14.14 7.52 -12.97
C ASN A 155 14.13 6.08 -12.40
N ASN A 156 13.15 5.25 -12.78
CA ASN A 156 12.97 3.88 -12.27
C ASN A 156 12.84 3.82 -10.74
N ILE A 157 12.09 4.77 -10.17
CA ILE A 157 11.82 4.91 -8.73
C ILE A 157 10.38 4.43 -8.47
N LEU A 158 10.17 3.70 -7.37
CA LEU A 158 8.85 3.33 -6.92
C LEU A 158 8.06 4.58 -6.49
N PHE A 159 6.76 4.57 -6.75
CA PHE A 159 5.87 5.65 -6.39
C PHE A 159 4.70 5.12 -5.56
N ALA A 160 4.56 5.61 -4.34
CA ALA A 160 3.45 5.30 -3.46
C ALA A 160 2.60 6.55 -3.20
N VAL A 161 1.29 6.37 -3.24
CA VAL A 161 0.31 7.43 -2.95
C VAL A 161 -0.58 6.97 -1.80
N ASP A 162 -0.55 7.71 -0.71
CA ASP A 162 -1.54 7.62 0.36
C ASP A 162 -2.74 8.51 0.00
N ASN A 163 -3.79 7.89 -0.46
CA ASN A 163 -4.99 8.58 -0.93
C ASN A 163 -6.18 8.40 0.04
N THR A 164 -5.88 8.29 1.33
CA THR A 164 -6.87 8.03 2.39
C THR A 164 -8.07 8.97 2.34
N PHE A 165 -7.87 10.25 1.98
CA PHE A 165 -8.92 11.26 1.98
C PHE A 165 -9.72 11.35 0.68
N ALA A 166 -9.35 10.62 -0.37
CA ALA A 166 -10.00 10.74 -1.68
C ALA A 166 -10.12 9.41 -2.43
N THR A 167 -10.10 8.30 -1.72
CA THR A 167 -10.33 6.96 -2.30
C THR A 167 -11.73 6.80 -2.86
#